data_71518d4b64793d8e05194de40ac8d3db
#
_entry.id   71518d4b64793d8e05194de40ac8d3db
#
_cell.length_a   1.000
_cell.length_b   1.000
_cell.length_c   1.000
_cell.angle_alpha   90.00
_cell.angle_beta   90.00
_cell.angle_gamma   90.00
#
_symmetry.space_group_name_H-M   'P 1'
#
loop_
_entity.id
_entity.type
_entity.pdbx_description
1 polymer ?
#
loop_
_entity_poly.entity_id
_entity_poly.type
_entity_poly.pdbx_seq_one_letter_code
_entity_poly.pdbx_strand_id
1 'polypeptide(L)'
;MSKKILIFGGTGAIGFSIAKKISEENYTPVIISRNEEELIIKSKEINCEYEICDVLDKEQIDQVSKKHGDTVFGIAYCIGSINLKPLKITKDDDFIQSYKINTLGAINSIKSNIESLAKNNGAILFFSTIAVQQGF
;
A
#
# COMPACT_ATOMS: atom_id res chain seq x y z
N MET A 1 13.05 15.30 -12.12
CA MET A 1 12.78 14.71 -10.79
C MET A 1 11.78 13.58 -10.97
N SER A 2 12.07 12.39 -10.46
CA SER A 2 11.18 11.23 -10.59
C SER A 2 9.90 11.47 -9.79
N LYS A 3 8.73 11.25 -10.42
CA LYS A 3 7.41 11.35 -9.76
C LYS A 3 7.01 9.96 -9.30
N LYS A 4 7.21 9.65 -8.04
CA LYS A 4 7.01 8.31 -7.50
C LYS A 4 5.59 8.08 -6.99
N ILE A 5 5.07 6.88 -7.25
CA ILE A 5 3.83 6.38 -6.69
C ILE A 5 4.16 5.18 -5.79
N LEU A 6 3.91 5.31 -4.52
CA LEU A 6 4.12 4.23 -3.54
C LEU A 6 2.92 3.28 -3.57
N ILE A 7 3.16 1.99 -3.85
CA ILE A 7 2.11 0.98 -4.00
C ILE A 7 2.27 -0.06 -2.89
N PHE A 8 1.59 0.16 -1.77
CA PHE A 8 1.53 -0.78 -0.67
C PHE A 8 0.70 -2.00 -1.07
N GLY A 9 1.26 -3.19 -0.96
CA GLY A 9 0.69 -4.42 -1.53
C GLY A 9 0.99 -4.58 -3.02
N GLY A 10 2.10 -4.02 -3.49
CA GLY A 10 2.48 -3.98 -4.90
C GLY A 10 2.82 -5.34 -5.52
N THR A 11 2.98 -6.41 -4.73
CA THR A 11 3.14 -7.78 -5.24
C THR A 11 1.83 -8.51 -5.48
N GLY A 12 0.72 -8.03 -4.89
CA GLY A 12 -0.61 -8.58 -5.09
C GLY A 12 -1.18 -8.28 -6.49
N ALA A 13 -2.24 -8.98 -6.88
CA ALA A 13 -2.82 -8.85 -8.23
C ALA A 13 -3.22 -7.42 -8.58
N ILE A 14 -3.93 -6.73 -7.68
CA ILE A 14 -4.38 -5.35 -7.89
C ILE A 14 -3.19 -4.38 -7.88
N GLY A 15 -2.35 -4.44 -6.84
CA GLY A 15 -1.21 -3.53 -6.70
C GLY A 15 -0.22 -3.66 -7.84
N PHE A 16 0.06 -4.87 -8.30
CA PHE A 16 0.96 -5.10 -9.42
C PHE A 16 0.38 -4.64 -10.77
N SER A 17 -0.93 -4.80 -10.97
CA SER A 17 -1.61 -4.25 -12.15
C SER A 17 -1.54 -2.72 -12.20
N ILE A 18 -1.68 -2.06 -11.03
CA ILE A 18 -1.48 -0.61 -10.90
C ILE A 18 -0.03 -0.24 -11.22
N ALA A 19 0.95 -0.97 -10.68
CA ALA A 19 2.36 -0.72 -10.95
C ALA A 19 2.70 -0.80 -12.43
N LYS A 20 2.19 -1.82 -13.14
CA LYS A 20 2.32 -1.95 -14.60
C LYS A 20 1.74 -0.73 -15.32
N LYS A 21 0.53 -0.33 -14.96
CA LYS A 21 -0.11 0.82 -15.61
C LYS A 21 0.64 2.12 -15.36
N ILE A 22 1.12 2.34 -14.14
CA ILE A 22 1.91 3.51 -13.77
C ILE A 22 3.25 3.56 -14.53
N SER A 23 3.90 2.40 -14.76
CA SER A 23 5.16 2.32 -15.51
C SER A 23 5.03 2.71 -16.98
N GLU A 24 3.82 2.68 -17.54
CA GLU A 24 3.50 3.13 -18.91
C GLU A 24 3.31 4.65 -18.99
N GLU A 25 3.18 5.31 -17.85
CA GLU A 25 2.94 6.75 -17.73
C GLU A 25 4.23 7.49 -17.28
N ASN A 26 4.17 8.80 -17.12
CA ASN A 26 5.30 9.61 -16.65
C ASN A 26 5.51 9.54 -15.12
N TYR A 27 5.28 8.36 -14.51
CA TYR A 27 5.47 8.11 -13.09
C TYR A 27 6.34 6.89 -12.85
N THR A 28 7.03 6.87 -11.73
CA THR A 28 7.86 5.75 -11.31
C THR A 28 7.13 4.96 -10.22
N PRO A 29 6.68 3.73 -10.47
CA PRO A 29 6.11 2.91 -9.42
C PRO A 29 7.18 2.44 -8.45
N VAL A 30 6.84 2.42 -7.16
CA VAL A 30 7.61 1.78 -6.09
C VAL A 30 6.71 0.73 -5.46
N ILE A 31 6.99 -0.54 -5.73
CA ILE A 31 6.19 -1.64 -5.16
C ILE A 31 6.67 -1.97 -3.75
N ILE A 32 5.72 -2.09 -2.81
CA ILE A 32 5.99 -2.27 -1.40
C ILE A 32 5.28 -3.51 -0.88
N SER A 33 6.00 -4.41 -0.23
CA SER A 33 5.47 -5.66 0.32
C SER A 33 6.40 -6.19 1.42
N ARG A 34 5.98 -7.26 2.10
CA ARG A 34 6.81 -7.95 3.10
C ARG A 34 7.72 -9.03 2.50
N ASN A 35 7.34 -9.58 1.35
CA ASN A 35 8.05 -10.69 0.72
C ASN A 35 9.09 -10.16 -0.27
N GLU A 36 10.35 -10.22 0.12
CA GLU A 36 11.47 -9.73 -0.68
C GLU A 36 11.64 -10.52 -1.99
N GLU A 37 11.46 -11.85 -1.97
CA GLU A 37 11.62 -12.68 -3.16
C GLU A 37 10.61 -12.29 -4.24
N GLU A 38 9.34 -12.11 -3.86
CA GLU A 38 8.30 -11.64 -4.78
C GLU A 38 8.57 -10.22 -5.30
N LEU A 39 9.06 -9.33 -4.43
CA LEU A 39 9.43 -7.97 -4.82
C LEU A 39 10.53 -7.97 -5.87
N ILE A 40 11.58 -8.76 -5.67
CA ILE A 40 12.70 -8.88 -6.63
C ILE A 40 12.20 -9.38 -8.00
N ILE A 41 11.36 -10.42 -8.02
CA ILE A 41 10.83 -10.96 -9.27
C ILE A 41 9.97 -9.92 -10.00
N LYS A 42 9.00 -9.32 -9.29
CA LYS A 42 8.05 -8.38 -9.87
C LYS A 42 8.67 -7.05 -10.24
N SER A 43 9.62 -6.54 -9.45
CA SER A 43 10.33 -5.31 -9.79
C SER A 43 11.15 -5.44 -11.08
N LYS A 44 11.78 -6.60 -11.30
CA LYS A 44 12.50 -6.89 -12.55
C LYS A 44 11.58 -6.99 -13.76
N GLU A 45 10.37 -7.54 -13.59
CA GLU A 45 9.40 -7.68 -14.69
C GLU A 45 9.01 -6.34 -15.33
N ILE A 46 8.90 -5.28 -14.53
CA ILE A 46 8.50 -3.95 -15.01
C ILE A 46 9.59 -2.88 -14.83
N ASN A 47 10.78 -3.30 -14.44
CA ASN A 47 11.93 -2.43 -14.18
C ASN A 47 11.60 -1.26 -13.24
N CYS A 48 11.06 -1.57 -12.04
CA CYS A 48 10.68 -0.57 -11.06
C CYS A 48 11.46 -0.70 -9.74
N GLU A 49 11.34 0.32 -8.89
CA GLU A 49 11.87 0.30 -7.51
C GLU A 49 10.98 -0.56 -6.61
N TYR A 50 11.55 -1.08 -5.53
CA TYR A 50 10.80 -1.77 -4.50
C TYR A 50 11.31 -1.46 -3.09
N GLU A 51 10.45 -1.64 -2.09
CA GLU A 51 10.77 -1.53 -0.67
C GLU A 51 10.15 -2.69 0.11
N ILE A 52 10.91 -3.20 1.07
CA ILE A 52 10.40 -4.19 2.03
C ILE A 52 9.77 -3.42 3.18
N CYS A 53 8.48 -3.66 3.45
CA CYS A 53 7.78 -3.00 4.54
C CYS A 53 6.59 -3.85 5.02
N ASP A 54 6.50 -4.01 6.34
CA ASP A 54 5.30 -4.47 7.03
C ASP A 54 4.48 -3.25 7.46
N VAL A 55 3.27 -3.12 6.96
CA VAL A 55 2.37 -2.01 7.30
C VAL A 55 1.83 -2.05 8.74
N LEU A 56 2.07 -3.13 9.46
CA LEU A 56 1.83 -3.21 10.90
C LEU A 56 2.94 -2.54 11.72
N ASP A 57 4.09 -2.28 11.10
CA ASP A 57 5.23 -1.60 11.69
C ASP A 57 5.32 -0.17 11.15
N LYS A 58 4.92 0.78 11.99
CA LYS A 58 4.92 2.20 11.63
C LYS A 58 6.32 2.73 11.33
N GLU A 59 7.35 2.23 12.01
CA GLU A 59 8.73 2.68 11.78
C GLU A 59 9.20 2.31 10.37
N GLN A 60 8.85 1.11 9.89
CA GLN A 60 9.16 0.72 8.51
C GLN A 60 8.45 1.62 7.49
N ILE A 61 7.19 1.98 7.74
CA ILE A 61 6.46 2.93 6.88
C ILE A 61 7.20 4.29 6.86
N ASP A 62 7.59 4.80 8.03
CA ASP A 62 8.29 6.08 8.16
C ASP A 62 9.65 6.04 7.43
N GLN A 63 10.37 4.92 7.49
CA GLN A 63 11.66 4.73 6.77
C GLN A 63 11.46 4.76 5.25
N VAL A 64 10.45 4.06 4.72
CA VAL A 64 10.10 4.09 3.29
C VAL A 64 9.76 5.52 2.87
N SER A 65 8.91 6.19 3.63
CA SER A 65 8.49 7.57 3.34
C SER A 65 9.68 8.53 3.36
N LYS A 66 10.56 8.42 4.34
CA LYS A 66 11.77 9.24 4.45
C LYS A 66 12.73 9.01 3.28
N LYS A 67 12.89 7.76 2.84
CA LYS A 67 13.77 7.39 1.71
C LYS A 67 13.31 8.03 0.40
N HIS A 68 12.02 8.10 0.16
CA HIS A 68 11.46 8.65 -1.09
C HIS A 68 11.15 10.16 -0.99
N GLY A 69 10.89 10.67 0.20
CA GLY A 69 10.77 12.11 0.51
C GLY A 69 9.88 12.87 -0.47
N ASP A 70 10.34 14.02 -0.90
CA ASP A 70 9.62 14.94 -1.80
C ASP A 70 9.30 14.38 -3.19
N THR A 71 9.80 13.19 -3.54
CA THR A 71 9.50 12.56 -4.83
C THR A 71 8.17 11.82 -4.86
N VAL A 72 7.48 11.70 -3.72
CA VAL A 72 6.19 11.00 -3.61
C VAL A 72 5.06 11.87 -4.16
N PHE A 73 4.46 11.44 -5.25
CA PHE A 73 3.32 12.06 -5.93
C PHE A 73 2.01 11.30 -5.73
N GLY A 74 2.05 10.11 -5.18
CA GLY A 74 0.84 9.36 -4.90
C GLY A 74 1.06 8.12 -4.06
N ILE A 75 -0.04 7.64 -3.49
CA ILE A 75 -0.10 6.39 -2.73
C ILE A 75 -1.27 5.57 -3.25
N ALA A 76 -1.02 4.30 -3.55
CA ALA A 76 -2.04 3.28 -3.71
C ALA A 76 -1.91 2.26 -2.57
N TYR A 77 -2.93 2.15 -1.73
CA TYR A 77 -2.96 1.16 -0.65
C TYR A 77 -3.81 -0.02 -1.08
N CYS A 78 -3.14 -1.11 -1.48
CA CYS A 78 -3.73 -2.32 -2.04
C CYS A 78 -3.66 -3.52 -1.09
N ILE A 79 -3.40 -3.27 0.20
CA ILE A 79 -3.35 -4.28 1.23
C ILE A 79 -4.74 -4.39 1.87
N GLY A 80 -5.20 -5.62 2.03
CA GLY A 80 -6.42 -5.91 2.76
C GLY A 80 -6.42 -7.34 3.27
N SER A 81 -7.16 -7.58 4.33
CA SER A 81 -7.42 -8.91 4.85
C SER A 81 -8.90 -9.07 5.16
N ILE A 82 -9.41 -10.26 4.91
CA ILE A 82 -10.76 -10.67 5.27
C ILE A 82 -10.64 -11.88 6.20
N ASN A 83 -11.33 -11.80 7.34
CA ASN A 83 -11.42 -12.91 8.29
C ASN A 83 -12.84 -13.48 8.24
N LEU A 84 -13.02 -14.49 7.39
CA LEU A 84 -14.34 -15.14 7.22
C LEU A 84 -14.49 -16.28 8.23
N LYS A 85 -15.03 -15.96 9.40
CA LYS A 85 -15.40 -16.95 10.40
C LYS A 85 -16.70 -16.55 11.12
N PRO A 86 -17.46 -17.57 11.63
CA PRO A 86 -18.66 -17.30 12.42
C PRO A 86 -18.35 -16.41 13.63
N LEU A 87 -19.23 -15.47 13.93
CA LEU A 87 -19.06 -14.52 15.04
C LEU A 87 -18.77 -15.24 16.39
N LYS A 88 -19.40 -16.40 16.62
CA LYS A 88 -19.23 -17.19 17.85
C LYS A 88 -17.78 -17.58 18.15
N ILE A 89 -16.93 -17.74 17.10
CA ILE A 89 -15.52 -18.14 17.25
C ILE A 89 -14.54 -17.02 16.89
N THR A 90 -15.05 -15.85 16.53
CA THR A 90 -14.23 -14.67 16.25
C THR A 90 -13.74 -14.09 17.57
N LYS A 91 -12.44 -13.84 17.67
CA LYS A 91 -11.79 -13.27 18.85
C LYS A 91 -11.59 -11.77 18.69
N ASP A 92 -11.42 -11.05 19.80
CA ASP A 92 -11.12 -9.61 19.78
C ASP A 92 -9.88 -9.31 18.93
N ASP A 93 -8.85 -10.16 19.00
CA ASP A 93 -7.64 -10.02 18.19
C ASP A 93 -7.90 -10.06 16.68
N ASP A 94 -8.89 -10.82 16.23
CA ASP A 94 -9.26 -10.87 14.80
C ASP A 94 -9.76 -9.50 14.33
N PHE A 95 -10.57 -8.81 15.15
CA PHE A 95 -11.04 -7.45 14.87
C PHE A 95 -9.89 -6.44 14.90
N ILE A 96 -9.05 -6.53 15.93
CA ILE A 96 -7.90 -5.63 16.09
C ILE A 96 -6.92 -5.78 14.91
N GLN A 97 -6.59 -6.99 14.50
CA GLN A 97 -5.71 -7.24 13.36
C GLN A 97 -6.33 -6.76 12.05
N SER A 98 -7.61 -7.01 11.84
CA SER A 98 -8.33 -6.51 10.67
C SER A 98 -8.30 -4.98 10.61
N TYR A 99 -8.53 -4.30 11.71
CA TYR A 99 -8.45 -2.84 11.81
C TYR A 99 -7.03 -2.33 11.54
N LYS A 100 -6.02 -2.97 12.12
CA LYS A 100 -4.62 -2.58 11.92
C LYS A 100 -4.19 -2.68 10.46
N ILE A 101 -4.54 -3.77 9.78
CA ILE A 101 -4.15 -4.00 8.38
C ILE A 101 -4.96 -3.12 7.43
N ASN A 102 -6.29 -3.14 7.57
CA ASN A 102 -7.18 -2.51 6.58
C ASN A 102 -7.32 -0.99 6.78
N THR A 103 -7.09 -0.49 8.00
CA THR A 103 -7.33 0.92 8.32
C THR A 103 -6.07 1.64 8.79
N LEU A 104 -5.43 1.18 9.88
CA LEU A 104 -4.28 1.90 10.44
C LEU A 104 -3.08 1.89 9.51
N GLY A 105 -2.80 0.80 8.82
CA GLY A 105 -1.73 0.73 7.83
C GLY A 105 -1.92 1.76 6.72
N ALA A 106 -3.15 1.89 6.23
CA ALA A 106 -3.51 2.90 5.23
C ALA A 106 -3.33 4.33 5.76
N ILE A 107 -3.86 4.62 6.95
CA ILE A 107 -3.73 5.94 7.60
C ILE A 107 -2.26 6.29 7.83
N ASN A 108 -1.46 5.36 8.35
CA ASN A 108 -0.04 5.60 8.62
C ASN A 108 0.74 5.85 7.34
N SER A 109 0.44 5.13 6.25
CA SER A 109 1.06 5.36 4.95
C SER A 109 0.82 6.78 4.42
N ILE A 110 -0.40 7.33 4.62
CA ILE A 110 -0.70 8.72 4.26
C ILE A 110 0.02 9.68 5.21
N LYS A 111 -0.13 9.49 6.52
CA LYS A 111 0.44 10.42 7.52
C LYS A 111 1.94 10.61 7.34
N SER A 112 2.67 9.55 7.04
CA SER A 112 4.11 9.60 6.82
C SER A 112 4.52 10.29 5.51
N ASN A 113 3.58 10.49 4.57
CA ASN A 113 3.82 11.13 3.28
C ASN A 113 2.99 12.40 3.06
N ILE A 114 2.29 12.88 4.09
CA ILE A 114 1.30 13.96 3.94
C ILE A 114 1.90 15.26 3.40
N GLU A 115 3.11 15.63 3.85
CA GLU A 115 3.80 16.84 3.40
C GLU A 115 4.17 16.76 1.92
N SER A 116 4.72 15.61 1.49
CA SER A 116 5.07 15.40 0.09
C SER A 116 3.83 15.37 -0.81
N LEU A 117 2.78 14.68 -0.39
CA LEU A 117 1.51 14.65 -1.12
C LEU A 117 0.90 16.05 -1.26
N ALA A 118 0.89 16.84 -0.18
CA ALA A 118 0.38 18.21 -0.21
C ALA A 118 1.23 19.12 -1.13
N LYS A 119 2.56 19.03 -1.03
CA LYS A 119 3.49 19.80 -1.85
C LYS A 119 3.34 19.51 -3.33
N ASN A 120 3.09 18.24 -3.69
CA ASN A 120 3.05 17.77 -5.08
C ASN A 120 1.63 17.74 -5.67
N ASN A 121 0.59 18.22 -4.97
CA ASN A 121 -0.81 18.01 -5.32
C ASN A 121 -1.09 16.52 -5.62
N GLY A 122 -0.58 15.66 -4.74
CA GLY A 122 -0.56 14.22 -4.94
C GLY A 122 -1.92 13.56 -4.80
N ALA A 123 -2.02 12.30 -5.26
CA ALA A 123 -3.23 11.52 -5.23
C ALA A 123 -3.13 10.34 -4.23
N ILE A 124 -4.27 9.94 -3.68
CA ILE A 124 -4.39 8.79 -2.78
C ILE A 124 -5.48 7.87 -3.33
N LEU A 125 -5.15 6.59 -3.45
CA LEU A 125 -6.07 5.54 -3.89
C LEU A 125 -6.27 4.50 -2.80
N PHE A 126 -7.53 4.31 -2.40
CA PHE A 126 -7.96 3.24 -1.52
C PHE A 126 -8.97 2.33 -2.20
N PHE A 127 -9.04 1.10 -1.72
CA PHE A 127 -10.04 0.14 -2.14
C PHE A 127 -11.03 -0.10 -1.02
N SER A 128 -12.32 -0.09 -1.38
CA SER A 128 -13.43 -0.47 -0.52
C SER A 128 -14.14 -1.68 -1.11
N THR A 129 -15.19 -2.13 -0.44
CA THR A 129 -15.98 -3.27 -0.90
C THR A 129 -17.46 -2.89 -0.93
N ILE A 130 -18.22 -3.51 -1.83
CA ILE A 130 -19.68 -3.37 -1.87
C ILE A 130 -20.36 -3.88 -0.60
N ALA A 131 -19.69 -4.78 0.14
CA ALA A 131 -20.19 -5.31 1.41
C ALA A 131 -20.43 -4.24 2.49
N VAL A 132 -19.86 -3.04 2.36
CA VAL A 132 -20.17 -1.91 3.26
C VAL A 132 -21.53 -1.26 2.99
N GLN A 133 -22.10 -1.53 1.81
CA GLN A 133 -23.38 -0.97 1.39
C GLN A 133 -24.52 -2.00 1.44
N GLN A 134 -24.22 -3.25 1.18
CA GLN A 134 -25.18 -4.36 1.27
C GLN A 134 -24.52 -5.60 1.87
N GLY A 135 -25.24 -6.25 2.79
CA GLY A 135 -24.79 -7.54 3.36
C GLY A 135 -24.89 -8.68 2.32
N PHE A 136 -24.15 -9.73 2.58
CA PHE A 136 -24.18 -10.99 1.82
C PHE A 136 -24.94 -12.06 2.61
#